data_21aacc9b2d150a57b35fdecbdd4b716d
#
_entry.id   21aacc9b2d150a57b35fdecbdd4b716d
#
_cell.length_a   1.000
_cell.length_b   1.000
_cell.length_c   1.000
_cell.angle_alpha   90.00
_cell.angle_beta   90.00
_cell.angle_gamma   90.00
#
_symmetry.space_group_name_H-M   'P 1'
#
loop_
_entity.id
_entity.type
_entity.pdbx_description
1 polymer ?
#
loop_
_entity_poly.entity_id
_entity_poly.type
_entity_poly.pdbx_seq_one_letter_code
_entity_poly.pdbx_strand_id
1 'polypeptide(L)'
;MKDETEWPMQTWSRRYDHFLIEVRRRTHKREVDGDPYERRGPYLWTVYAYIYPSHWHYAAFSGNNHWQPATDDMPLHGGCTFLEYHWRPGETGLVVSAVQVGCDYNHLHDVDYTYDAEGRVPFRDAKALANWLMIREVVQ
;
A
#
# COMPACT_ATOMS: atom_id res chain seq x y z
N MET A 1 23.30 -6.91 -19.66
CA MET A 1 21.88 -7.25 -19.83
C MET A 1 21.19 -7.16 -18.47
N LYS A 2 20.05 -6.52 -18.44
CA LYS A 2 19.33 -6.35 -17.19
C LYS A 2 18.67 -7.64 -16.76
N ASP A 3 18.83 -8.01 -15.49
CA ASP A 3 18.18 -9.16 -14.92
C ASP A 3 16.67 -8.92 -14.91
N GLU A 4 15.90 -9.91 -15.33
CA GLU A 4 14.43 -9.82 -15.35
C GLU A 4 13.84 -9.62 -13.97
N THR A 5 14.55 -9.97 -12.91
CA THR A 5 14.11 -9.75 -11.54
C THR A 5 14.33 -8.31 -11.08
N GLU A 6 15.09 -7.52 -11.83
CA GLU A 6 15.41 -6.14 -11.51
C GLU A 6 14.48 -5.19 -12.24
N TRP A 7 13.21 -5.24 -11.90
CA TRP A 7 12.25 -4.32 -12.49
C TRP A 7 12.43 -2.92 -11.90
N PRO A 8 12.51 -1.89 -12.74
CA PRO A 8 12.57 -0.52 -12.22
C PRO A 8 11.38 -0.23 -11.32
N MET A 9 11.67 0.30 -10.14
CA MET A 9 10.66 0.67 -9.19
C MET A 9 10.91 2.10 -8.72
N GLN A 10 9.86 2.91 -8.73
CA GLN A 10 9.87 4.23 -8.13
C GLN A 10 8.99 4.25 -6.91
N THR A 11 9.47 4.93 -5.88
CA THR A 11 8.75 5.05 -4.62
C THR A 11 8.68 6.51 -4.24
N TRP A 12 7.49 6.95 -3.88
CA TRP A 12 7.23 8.26 -3.30
C TRP A 12 6.70 8.04 -1.91
N SER A 13 7.19 8.79 -0.94
CA SER A 13 6.72 8.64 0.43
C SER A 13 6.57 10.00 1.09
N ARG A 14 5.64 10.07 2.04
CA ARG A 14 5.45 11.23 2.87
C ARG A 14 5.27 10.79 4.30
N ARG A 15 6.11 11.33 5.18
CA ARG A 15 6.08 11.00 6.60
C ARG A 15 5.20 11.98 7.35
N TYR A 16 4.36 11.44 8.23
CA TYR A 16 3.56 12.17 9.20
C TYR A 16 4.03 11.79 10.60
N ASP A 17 3.47 12.43 11.63
CA ASP A 17 3.93 12.17 12.98
C ASP A 17 3.74 10.72 13.42
N HIS A 18 2.62 10.10 13.01
CA HIS A 18 2.24 8.78 13.48
C HIS A 18 2.08 7.74 12.38
N PHE A 19 2.40 8.09 11.17
CA PHE A 19 2.32 7.17 10.03
C PHE A 19 3.12 7.71 8.84
N LEU A 20 3.31 6.84 7.85
CA LEU A 20 3.94 7.20 6.57
C LEU A 20 3.08 6.67 5.45
N ILE A 21 2.89 7.45 4.41
CA ILE A 21 2.21 7.02 3.20
C ILE A 21 3.24 6.79 2.11
N GLU A 22 3.07 5.70 1.37
CA GLU A 22 3.96 5.33 0.29
C GLU A 22 3.19 4.95 -0.95
N VAL A 23 3.60 5.47 -2.09
CA VAL A 23 3.09 5.08 -3.40
C VAL A 23 4.26 4.47 -4.16
N ARG A 24 4.06 3.28 -4.71
CA ARG A 24 5.07 2.61 -5.53
C ARG A 24 4.56 2.42 -6.94
N ARG A 25 5.44 2.65 -7.90
CA ARG A 25 5.19 2.29 -9.29
C ARG A 25 6.29 1.34 -9.72
N ARG A 26 5.91 0.14 -10.08
CA ARG A 26 6.82 -0.83 -10.66
C ARG A 26 6.58 -0.88 -12.16
N THR A 27 7.65 -0.79 -12.94
CA THR A 27 7.56 -0.97 -14.37
C THR A 27 7.87 -2.42 -14.69
N HIS A 28 7.06 -3.00 -15.57
CA HIS A 28 7.15 -4.41 -15.84
C HIS A 28 6.97 -4.65 -17.32
N LYS A 29 7.78 -5.53 -17.86
CA LYS A 29 7.77 -5.87 -19.27
C LYS A 29 6.88 -7.08 -19.49
N ARG A 30 6.01 -6.99 -20.47
CA ARG A 30 5.15 -8.10 -20.83
C ARG A 30 5.73 -8.87 -21.98
N GLU A 31 5.77 -10.18 -21.84
CA GLU A 31 6.45 -11.02 -22.80
C GLU A 31 5.69 -12.26 -23.20
N VAL A 32 4.53 -12.53 -22.62
CA VAL A 32 3.92 -13.83 -22.78
C VAL A 32 2.73 -13.74 -23.73
N ASP A 33 2.86 -14.37 -24.90
CA ASP A 33 1.75 -14.54 -25.83
C ASP A 33 0.69 -15.41 -25.19
N GLY A 34 -0.56 -14.97 -25.27
CA GLY A 34 -1.67 -15.69 -24.67
C GLY A 34 -1.87 -15.40 -23.19
N ASP A 35 -1.13 -14.43 -22.64
CA ASP A 35 -1.34 -13.96 -21.28
C ASP A 35 -2.76 -13.39 -21.17
N PRO A 36 -3.58 -13.85 -20.21
CA PRO A 36 -4.91 -13.26 -20.01
C PRO A 36 -4.87 -11.79 -19.65
N TYR A 37 -3.71 -11.30 -19.23
CA TYR A 37 -3.48 -9.92 -18.86
C TYR A 37 -2.70 -9.15 -19.92
N GLU A 38 -2.64 -9.64 -21.14
CA GLU A 38 -1.86 -9.03 -22.22
C GLU A 38 -2.26 -7.58 -22.53
N ARG A 39 -3.46 -7.18 -22.12
CA ARG A 39 -3.93 -5.81 -22.33
C ARG A 39 -3.47 -4.83 -21.28
N ARG A 40 -2.82 -5.32 -20.24
CA ARG A 40 -2.32 -4.44 -19.17
C ARG A 40 -1.11 -3.67 -19.65
N GLY A 41 -1.04 -2.42 -19.23
CA GLY A 41 0.13 -1.60 -19.46
C GLY A 41 1.31 -1.99 -18.59
N PRO A 42 2.42 -1.25 -18.69
CA PRO A 42 3.66 -1.59 -18.02
C PRO A 42 3.73 -1.20 -16.55
N TYR A 43 2.74 -0.47 -16.02
CA TYR A 43 2.85 0.11 -14.69
C TYR A 43 2.00 -0.67 -13.67
N LEU A 44 2.65 -1.09 -12.59
CA LEU A 44 1.98 -1.70 -11.46
C LEU A 44 2.07 -0.75 -10.27
N TRP A 45 0.93 -0.24 -9.85
CA TRP A 45 0.82 0.73 -8.77
C TRP A 45 0.41 0.06 -7.46
N THR A 46 1.00 0.50 -6.36
CA THR A 46 0.59 0.09 -5.01
C THR A 46 0.59 1.31 -4.11
N VAL A 47 -0.32 1.31 -3.14
CA VAL A 47 -0.41 2.36 -2.13
C VAL A 47 -0.36 1.68 -0.76
N TYR A 48 0.52 2.17 0.10
CA TYR A 48 0.70 1.64 1.44
C TYR A 48 0.63 2.73 2.49
N ALA A 49 0.16 2.35 3.67
CA ALA A 49 0.34 3.13 4.88
C ALA A 49 1.15 2.30 5.87
N TYR A 50 2.15 2.94 6.47
CA TYR A 50 2.90 2.37 7.58
C TYR A 50 2.39 3.07 8.83
N ILE A 51 1.70 2.34 9.70
CA ILE A 51 1.06 2.90 10.88
C ILE A 51 1.90 2.57 12.08
N TYR A 52 2.39 3.61 12.75
CA TYR A 52 3.27 3.43 13.90
C TYR A 52 2.47 3.10 15.15
N PRO A 53 3.08 2.41 16.14
CA PRO A 53 2.40 2.11 17.40
C PRO A 53 1.84 3.33 18.13
N SER A 54 2.40 4.52 17.86
CA SER A 54 1.91 5.76 18.46
C SER A 54 0.59 6.27 17.83
N HIS A 55 0.17 5.69 16.71
CA HIS A 55 -1.06 6.11 16.04
C HIS A 55 -2.29 5.63 16.81
N TRP A 56 -3.31 6.45 16.87
CA TRP A 56 -4.54 6.15 17.59
C TRP A 56 -5.33 4.98 17.01
N HIS A 57 -5.10 4.63 15.75
CA HIS A 57 -5.75 3.49 15.11
C HIS A 57 -4.97 2.19 15.30
N TYR A 58 -3.73 2.26 15.78
CA TYR A 58 -2.84 1.10 15.84
C TYR A 58 -3.41 -0.03 16.71
N ALA A 59 -4.01 0.32 17.84
CA ALA A 59 -4.55 -0.69 18.76
C ALA A 59 -5.69 -1.52 18.18
N ALA A 60 -6.30 -1.07 17.08
CA ALA A 60 -7.36 -1.82 16.42
C ALA A 60 -6.84 -3.01 15.62
N PHE A 61 -5.55 -3.02 15.28
CA PHE A 61 -4.98 -4.12 14.49
C PHE A 61 -4.72 -5.34 15.35
N SER A 62 -5.02 -6.52 14.79
CA SER A 62 -4.73 -7.79 15.44
C SER A 62 -4.43 -8.86 14.40
N GLY A 63 -3.39 -9.66 14.64
CA GLY A 63 -3.04 -10.77 13.75
C GLY A 63 -2.60 -10.32 12.37
N ASN A 64 -2.48 -11.28 11.48
CA ASN A 64 -1.86 -11.10 10.17
C ASN A 64 -2.88 -11.04 9.01
N ASN A 65 -4.15 -11.14 9.31
CA ASN A 65 -5.17 -11.12 8.27
C ASN A 65 -5.41 -9.68 7.81
N HIS A 66 -5.23 -9.43 6.53
CA HIS A 66 -5.47 -8.09 5.98
C HIS A 66 -6.97 -7.73 5.94
N TRP A 67 -7.85 -8.72 6.05
CA TRP A 67 -9.29 -8.49 6.18
C TRP A 67 -9.68 -8.59 7.65
N GLN A 68 -9.74 -7.46 8.29
CA GLN A 68 -10.06 -7.37 9.70
C GLN A 68 -10.76 -6.03 9.97
N PRO A 69 -11.43 -5.88 11.12
CA PRO A 69 -12.13 -4.63 11.40
C PRO A 69 -11.27 -3.37 11.29
N ALA A 70 -9.98 -3.48 11.63
CA ALA A 70 -9.07 -2.33 11.56
C ALA A 70 -8.85 -1.83 10.13
N THR A 71 -9.04 -2.66 9.12
CA THR A 71 -8.83 -2.30 7.71
C THR A 71 -10.10 -2.10 6.92
N ASP A 72 -11.26 -2.47 7.48
CA ASP A 72 -12.53 -2.47 6.75
C ASP A 72 -12.93 -1.10 6.23
N ASP A 73 -12.72 -0.05 7.03
CA ASP A 73 -13.14 1.30 6.68
C ASP A 73 -12.02 2.13 6.03
N MET A 74 -10.85 1.57 5.86
CA MET A 74 -9.74 2.29 5.26
C MET A 74 -10.00 2.52 3.77
N PRO A 75 -9.79 3.75 3.26
CA PRO A 75 -10.05 4.05 1.85
C PRO A 75 -8.92 3.51 0.96
N LEU A 76 -8.94 2.21 0.75
CA LEU A 76 -8.00 1.51 -0.09
C LEU A 76 -8.71 0.97 -1.33
N HIS A 77 -8.09 1.11 -2.48
CA HIS A 77 -8.65 0.66 -3.75
C HIS A 77 -8.91 -0.85 -3.73
N GLY A 78 -10.18 -1.22 -3.87
CA GLY A 78 -10.57 -2.62 -3.80
C GLY A 78 -10.50 -3.22 -2.41
N GLY A 79 -10.29 -2.42 -1.37
CA GLY A 79 -10.10 -2.88 -0.01
C GLY A 79 -8.64 -3.19 0.30
N CYS A 80 -8.38 -3.51 1.55
CA CYS A 80 -7.02 -3.88 1.98
C CYS A 80 -6.67 -5.27 1.47
N THR A 81 -5.55 -5.40 0.77
CA THR A 81 -5.06 -6.67 0.23
C THR A 81 -3.68 -7.03 0.75
N PHE A 82 -3.11 -6.20 1.62
CA PHE A 82 -1.77 -6.44 2.15
C PHE A 82 -1.71 -5.97 3.60
N LEU A 83 -1.10 -6.79 4.46
CA LEU A 83 -0.81 -6.43 5.84
C LEU A 83 0.46 -7.14 6.28
N GLU A 84 1.42 -6.37 6.79
CA GLU A 84 2.67 -6.90 7.31
C GLU A 84 3.15 -6.06 8.47
N TYR A 85 3.56 -6.71 9.56
CA TYR A 85 4.18 -6.04 10.69
C TYR A 85 5.67 -5.93 10.44
N HIS A 86 6.22 -4.75 10.75
CA HIS A 86 7.66 -4.50 10.75
C HIS A 86 8.15 -4.42 12.17
N TRP A 87 9.33 -4.96 12.43
CA TRP A 87 9.88 -5.10 13.77
C TRP A 87 11.22 -4.39 13.85
N ARG A 88 11.55 -3.95 15.07
CA ARG A 88 12.85 -3.37 15.37
C ARG A 88 13.33 -3.86 16.72
N PRO A 89 14.64 -3.79 17.01
CA PRO A 89 15.14 -4.12 18.34
C PRO A 89 14.58 -3.15 19.38
N GLY A 90 14.12 -3.71 20.50
CA GLY A 90 13.72 -2.98 21.68
C GLY A 90 14.62 -3.35 22.85
N GLU A 91 14.28 -2.89 24.05
CA GLU A 91 15.09 -3.14 25.24
C GLU A 91 15.15 -4.64 25.60
N THR A 92 14.05 -5.34 25.42
CA THR A 92 13.92 -6.74 25.86
C THR A 92 13.55 -7.67 24.71
N GLY A 93 13.85 -7.29 23.49
CA GLY A 93 13.53 -8.10 22.31
C GLY A 93 12.96 -7.24 21.20
N LEU A 94 12.39 -7.89 20.20
CA LEU A 94 11.80 -7.18 19.07
C LEU A 94 10.49 -6.53 19.44
N VAL A 95 10.29 -5.31 18.96
CA VAL A 95 9.04 -4.58 19.10
C VAL A 95 8.56 -4.17 17.72
N VAL A 96 7.25 -3.99 17.58
CA VAL A 96 6.67 -3.53 16.31
C VAL A 96 7.09 -2.09 16.06
N SER A 97 7.62 -1.83 14.88
CA SER A 97 7.93 -0.46 14.44
C SER A 97 6.79 0.14 13.63
N ALA A 98 6.07 -0.69 12.87
CA ALA A 98 4.93 -0.26 12.09
C ALA A 98 4.10 -1.46 11.65
N VAL A 99 2.82 -1.24 11.40
CA VAL A 99 2.02 -2.17 10.60
C VAL A 99 1.84 -1.53 9.23
N GLN A 100 2.22 -2.26 8.19
CA GLN A 100 2.08 -1.83 6.80
C GLN A 100 0.80 -2.43 6.26
N VAL A 101 -0.07 -1.59 5.73
CA VAL A 101 -1.29 -2.01 5.06
C VAL A 101 -1.37 -1.37 3.70
N GLY A 102 -2.03 -2.01 2.76
CA GLY A 102 -2.09 -1.42 1.43
C GLY A 102 -2.98 -2.15 0.47
N CYS A 103 -2.93 -1.65 -0.75
CA CYS A 103 -3.68 -2.19 -1.87
C CYS A 103 -2.86 -2.04 -3.14
N ASP A 104 -3.25 -2.81 -4.15
CA ASP A 104 -2.69 -2.68 -5.48
C ASP A 104 -3.76 -2.25 -6.49
N TYR A 105 -3.31 -1.89 -7.67
CA TYR A 105 -4.15 -1.49 -8.79
C TYR A 105 -3.99 -2.50 -9.93
N ASN A 106 -4.01 -3.78 -9.56
CA ASN A 106 -3.77 -4.88 -10.46
C ASN A 106 -4.92 -5.89 -10.51
N HIS A 107 -6.12 -5.44 -10.18
CA HIS A 107 -7.32 -6.27 -10.25
C HIS A 107 -7.81 -6.39 -11.70
N LEU A 108 -8.75 -7.30 -11.92
CA LEU A 108 -9.26 -7.60 -13.25
C LEU A 108 -9.76 -6.36 -14.00
N HIS A 109 -10.34 -5.41 -13.30
CA HIS A 109 -10.92 -4.20 -13.91
C HIS A 109 -10.00 -2.97 -13.80
N ASP A 110 -8.73 -3.16 -13.48
CA ASP A 110 -7.79 -2.07 -13.24
C ASP A 110 -6.90 -1.76 -14.45
N VAL A 111 -7.24 -2.27 -15.63
CA VAL A 111 -6.40 -2.14 -16.82
C VAL A 111 -5.97 -0.69 -17.09
N ASP A 112 -6.89 0.26 -16.95
CA ASP A 112 -6.60 1.66 -17.27
C ASP A 112 -5.50 2.25 -16.37
N TYR A 113 -5.44 1.83 -15.09
CA TYR A 113 -4.41 2.30 -14.19
C TYR A 113 -3.02 1.84 -14.59
N THR A 114 -2.92 0.73 -15.29
CA THR A 114 -1.63 0.17 -15.70
C THR A 114 -0.98 0.94 -16.84
N TYR A 115 -1.70 1.85 -17.48
CA TYR A 115 -1.18 2.74 -18.52
C TYR A 115 -0.87 4.13 -18.01
N ASP A 116 -1.24 4.47 -16.80
CA ASP A 116 -1.02 5.80 -16.24
C ASP A 116 0.37 5.89 -15.61
N ALA A 117 1.30 6.47 -16.33
CA ALA A 117 2.66 6.66 -15.86
C ALA A 117 2.75 7.62 -14.67
N GLU A 118 1.78 8.52 -14.53
CA GLU A 118 1.79 9.56 -13.50
C GLU A 118 1.04 9.16 -12.23
N GLY A 119 0.26 8.09 -12.29
CA GLY A 119 -0.44 7.57 -11.11
C GLY A 119 -1.49 8.51 -10.56
N ARG A 120 -2.26 9.12 -11.43
CA ARG A 120 -3.27 10.11 -11.04
C ARG A 120 -4.20 9.59 -9.95
N VAL A 121 -4.71 8.38 -10.13
CA VAL A 121 -5.64 7.78 -9.16
C VAL A 121 -4.91 7.25 -7.93
N PRO A 122 -3.80 6.50 -8.04
CA PRO A 122 -3.04 6.10 -6.86
C PRO A 122 -2.64 7.26 -5.95
N PHE A 123 -2.17 8.37 -6.50
CA PHE A 123 -1.81 9.52 -5.69
C PHE A 123 -3.02 10.20 -5.05
N ARG A 124 -4.14 10.27 -5.76
CA ARG A 124 -5.40 10.76 -5.18
C ARG A 124 -5.84 9.89 -4.00
N ASP A 125 -5.75 8.58 -4.18
CA ASP A 125 -6.16 7.64 -3.15
C ASP A 125 -5.20 7.66 -1.96
N ALA A 126 -3.90 7.86 -2.21
CA ALA A 126 -2.92 8.02 -1.15
C ALA A 126 -3.23 9.24 -0.29
N LYS A 127 -3.65 10.34 -0.91
CA LYS A 127 -4.06 11.54 -0.18
C LYS A 127 -5.31 11.30 0.65
N ALA A 128 -6.28 10.58 0.10
CA ALA A 128 -7.49 10.22 0.84
C ALA A 128 -7.15 9.34 2.05
N LEU A 129 -6.24 8.40 1.87
CA LEU A 129 -5.77 7.54 2.96
C LEU A 129 -5.07 8.36 4.05
N ALA A 130 -4.20 9.28 3.66
CA ALA A 130 -3.54 10.17 4.62
C ALA A 130 -4.56 10.99 5.41
N ASN A 131 -5.54 11.56 4.72
CA ASN A 131 -6.58 12.35 5.38
C ASN A 131 -7.39 11.51 6.36
N TRP A 132 -7.71 10.27 5.99
CA TRP A 132 -8.43 9.35 6.87
C TRP A 132 -7.61 9.03 8.13
N LEU A 133 -6.31 8.80 7.97
CA LEU A 133 -5.42 8.50 9.09
C LEU A 133 -5.15 9.72 9.98
N MET A 134 -5.32 10.92 9.46
CA MET A 134 -5.15 12.14 10.25
C MET A 134 -6.36 12.45 11.12
N ILE A 135 -7.50 11.87 10.85
CA ILE A 135 -8.70 12.09 11.63
C ILE A 135 -8.62 11.26 12.90
N ARG A 136 -8.55 11.95 14.04
CA ARG A 136 -8.64 11.28 15.31
C ARG A 136 -10.12 11.09 15.64
N GLU A 137 -10.56 9.85 15.67
CA GLU A 137 -11.94 9.54 15.92
C GLU A 137 -12.33 10.02 17.32
N VAL A 138 -13.45 10.72 17.38
CA VAL A 138 -14.03 11.12 18.66
C VAL A 138 -14.98 10.03 19.09
N VAL A 139 -14.63 9.36 20.17
CA VAL A 139 -15.47 8.30 20.74
C VAL A 139 -16.65 8.97 21.46
N GLN A 140 -17.79 8.55 21.10
CA GLN A 140 -19.03 9.08 21.67
C GLN A 140 -19.46 8.26 22.86
#